data_7ce2e424ba3f74d4d37e181b176ab7b0
#
_entry.id   7ce2e424ba3f74d4d37e181b176ab7b0
#
_cell.length_a   1.000
_cell.length_b   1.000
_cell.length_c   1.000
_cell.angle_alpha   90.00
_cell.angle_beta   90.00
_cell.angle_gamma   90.00
#
_symmetry.space_group_name_H-M   'P 1'
#
loop_
_entity.id
_entity.type
_entity.pdbx_description
1 polymer ?
#
loop_
_entity_poly.entity_id
_entity_poly.type
_entity_poly.pdbx_seq_one_letter_code
_entity_poly.pdbx_strand_id
1 'polypeptide(L)'
;DVVRRLQPKIIYVSISGFGETGPYSGQRVYDPIIQAISGLADIQRDPESGQPKMVRTIIPDKTTSVTAAQAITAALLHRERTGEGQHVRLSMLDTMIAFLWPEGMSGLNFVGNEVDPGRAQMGLDLVFQTLDGYITAAAVADSEWAGLCRALRREELITDSKYKTPADRSQNQMERRQM
;
A
#
# COMPACT_ATOMS: atom_id res chain seq x y z
N ASP A 1 32.40 1.93 8.62
CA ASP A 1 33.78 1.54 8.22
C ASP A 1 34.61 0.87 9.30
N VAL A 2 34.45 1.25 10.59
CA VAL A 2 35.20 0.61 11.70
C VAL A 2 34.80 -0.88 11.81
N VAL A 3 33.51 -1.18 11.82
CA VAL A 3 33.00 -2.56 11.97
C VAL A 3 33.47 -3.44 10.82
N ARG A 4 33.44 -2.96 9.58
CA ARG A 4 33.90 -3.68 8.40
C ARG A 4 35.40 -3.92 8.41
N ARG A 5 36.19 -3.03 8.97
CA ARG A 5 37.65 -3.24 9.15
C ARG A 5 37.95 -4.33 10.16
N LEU A 6 37.17 -4.41 11.25
CA LEU A 6 37.36 -5.42 12.30
C LEU A 6 36.85 -6.81 11.83
N GLN A 7 35.80 -6.84 11.05
CA GLN A 7 35.20 -8.08 10.55
C GLN A 7 34.71 -7.89 9.10
N PRO A 8 35.57 -8.15 8.10
CA PRO A 8 35.23 -7.94 6.68
C PRO A 8 34.00 -8.71 6.17
N LYS A 9 33.70 -9.83 6.81
CA LYS A 9 32.56 -10.68 6.44
C LYS A 9 31.26 -10.35 7.17
N ILE A 10 31.26 -9.29 7.97
CA ILE A 10 30.04 -8.92 8.73
C ILE A 10 28.95 -8.40 7.80
N ILE A 11 27.71 -8.76 8.12
CA ILE A 11 26.53 -8.10 7.59
C ILE A 11 26.08 -7.12 8.66
N TYR A 12 26.25 -5.82 8.37
CA TYR A 12 25.85 -4.73 9.24
C TYR A 12 24.58 -4.09 8.72
N VAL A 13 23.59 -3.90 9.57
CA VAL A 13 22.29 -3.33 9.18
C VAL A 13 22.05 -2.03 9.92
N SER A 14 21.81 -0.94 9.17
CA SER A 14 21.33 0.33 9.73
C SER A 14 19.89 0.54 9.29
N ILE A 15 19.02 0.84 10.24
CA ILE A 15 17.63 1.20 9.99
C ILE A 15 17.42 2.60 10.55
N SER A 16 16.92 3.52 9.73
CA SER A 16 16.63 4.89 10.11
C SER A 16 15.27 5.34 9.58
N GLY A 17 14.73 6.45 10.07
CA GLY A 17 13.47 6.97 9.60
C GLY A 17 13.52 7.47 8.17
N PHE A 18 14.53 8.29 7.86
CA PHE A 18 14.63 9.03 6.60
C PHE A 18 15.87 8.71 5.76
N GLY A 19 16.63 7.70 6.14
CA GLY A 19 17.94 7.42 5.52
C GLY A 19 19.09 8.15 6.21
N GLU A 20 20.32 7.87 5.74
CA GLU A 20 21.55 8.41 6.30
C GLU A 20 21.97 9.74 5.62
N THR A 21 21.27 10.14 4.55
CA THR A 21 21.55 11.33 3.75
C THR A 21 20.27 12.15 3.53
N GLY A 22 20.42 13.36 3.01
CA GLY A 22 19.30 14.26 2.74
C GLY A 22 18.89 15.14 3.93
N PRO A 23 17.91 16.03 3.71
CA PRO A 23 17.57 17.09 4.68
C PRO A 23 16.97 16.57 5.99
N TYR A 24 16.40 15.36 5.99
CA TYR A 24 15.79 14.77 7.18
C TYR A 24 16.64 13.71 7.88
N SER A 25 17.86 13.43 7.41
CA SER A 25 18.72 12.35 7.94
C SER A 25 18.99 12.42 9.44
N GLY A 26 19.03 13.63 10.02
CA GLY A 26 19.21 13.86 11.45
C GLY A 26 17.91 13.89 12.27
N GLN A 27 16.76 13.77 11.65
CA GLN A 27 15.48 13.89 12.33
C GLN A 27 15.06 12.58 12.99
N ARG A 28 14.52 12.69 14.21
CA ARG A 28 13.86 11.57 14.88
C ARG A 28 12.47 11.38 14.31
N VAL A 29 12.07 10.12 14.16
CA VAL A 29 10.77 9.77 13.62
C VAL A 29 10.22 8.54 14.33
N TYR A 30 8.91 8.47 14.35
CA TYR A 30 8.13 7.32 14.80
C TYR A 30 7.11 6.95 13.72
N ASP A 31 6.57 5.75 13.82
CA ASP A 31 5.61 5.17 12.89
C ASP A 31 4.52 6.15 12.39
N PRO A 32 3.79 6.90 13.27
CA PRO A 32 2.73 7.80 12.80
C PRO A 32 3.23 8.91 11.86
N ILE A 33 4.46 9.38 12.05
CA ILE A 33 5.04 10.40 11.16
C ILE A 33 5.33 9.79 9.78
N ILE A 34 5.85 8.56 9.74
CA ILE A 34 6.07 7.87 8.48
C ILE A 34 4.73 7.55 7.78
N GLN A 35 3.68 7.15 8.51
CA GLN A 35 2.35 7.00 7.92
C GLN A 35 1.86 8.28 7.23
N ALA A 36 2.08 9.43 7.85
CA ALA A 36 1.67 10.71 7.28
C ALA A 36 2.49 11.09 6.05
N ILE A 37 3.83 11.07 6.17
CA ILE A 37 4.75 11.55 5.12
C ILE A 37 4.77 10.60 3.90
N SER A 38 4.62 9.29 4.11
CA SER A 38 4.59 8.32 3.01
C SER A 38 3.31 8.34 2.18
N GLY A 39 2.29 9.07 2.62
CA GLY A 39 0.97 9.11 1.98
C GLY A 39 0.02 8.00 2.46
N LEU A 40 0.43 7.10 3.35
CA LEU A 40 -0.45 6.03 3.85
C LEU A 40 -1.73 6.60 4.49
N ALA A 41 -1.61 7.65 5.31
CA ALA A 41 -2.75 8.28 5.95
C ALA A 41 -3.71 8.91 4.92
N ASP A 42 -3.20 9.39 3.80
CA ASP A 42 -3.98 9.96 2.72
C ASP A 42 -4.71 8.89 1.89
N ILE A 43 -4.07 7.76 1.63
CA ILE A 43 -4.71 6.58 1.00
C ILE A 43 -5.89 6.09 1.86
N GLN A 44 -5.79 6.21 3.20
CA GLN A 44 -6.83 5.83 4.17
C GLN A 44 -7.85 6.95 4.43
N ARG A 45 -7.88 8.01 3.63
CA ARG A 45 -8.78 9.14 3.86
C ARG A 45 -10.25 8.71 3.89
N ASP A 46 -10.99 9.40 4.72
CA ASP A 46 -12.44 9.24 4.75
C ASP A 46 -13.05 9.69 3.41
N PRO A 47 -13.86 8.85 2.74
CA PRO A 47 -14.38 9.17 1.42
C PRO A 47 -15.40 10.32 1.42
N GLU A 48 -16.06 10.59 2.54
CA GLU A 48 -17.08 11.65 2.66
C GLU A 48 -16.47 12.98 3.05
N SER A 49 -15.63 13.00 4.09
CA SER A 49 -15.02 14.22 4.61
C SER A 49 -13.68 14.56 3.96
N GLY A 50 -13.03 13.63 3.28
CA GLY A 50 -11.67 13.76 2.75
C GLY A 50 -10.58 13.79 3.83
N GLN A 51 -10.92 13.55 5.10
CA GLN A 51 -9.97 13.60 6.22
C GLN A 51 -9.00 12.40 6.16
N PRO A 52 -7.66 12.63 6.12
CA PRO A 52 -6.68 11.55 6.23
C PRO A 52 -6.85 10.78 7.54
N LYS A 53 -6.66 9.46 7.48
CA LYS A 53 -6.80 8.56 8.63
C LYS A 53 -5.55 7.71 8.82
N MET A 54 -5.12 7.55 10.07
CA MET A 54 -4.05 6.61 10.42
C MET A 54 -4.57 5.17 10.43
N VAL A 55 -3.75 4.26 9.95
CA VAL A 55 -3.93 2.83 10.20
C VAL A 55 -3.62 2.58 11.68
N ARG A 56 -4.53 1.91 12.40
CA ARG A 56 -4.41 1.67 13.85
C ARG A 56 -3.46 0.52 14.20
N THR A 57 -2.35 0.45 13.48
CA THR A 57 -1.23 -0.46 13.75
C THR A 57 0.05 0.13 13.20
N ILE A 58 1.20 -0.28 13.71
CA ILE A 58 2.52 0.20 13.31
C ILE A 58 2.96 -0.42 11.97
N ILE A 59 2.32 -0.02 10.87
CA ILE A 59 2.59 -0.55 9.53
C ILE A 59 4.01 -0.22 9.06
N PRO A 60 4.51 1.03 9.12
CA PRO A 60 5.89 1.36 8.77
C PRO A 60 6.94 0.52 9.49
N ASP A 61 6.82 0.34 10.81
CA ASP A 61 7.74 -0.48 11.59
C ASP A 61 7.74 -1.94 11.13
N LYS A 62 6.55 -2.52 10.96
CA LYS A 62 6.40 -3.92 10.54
C LYS A 62 6.89 -4.16 9.13
N THR A 63 6.56 -3.28 8.19
CA THR A 63 6.98 -3.39 6.79
C THR A 63 8.50 -3.26 6.69
N THR A 64 9.09 -2.30 7.41
CA THR A 64 10.55 -2.13 7.48
C THR A 64 11.23 -3.36 8.08
N SER A 65 10.64 -3.96 9.12
CA SER A 65 11.19 -5.19 9.73
C SER A 65 11.22 -6.38 8.75
N VAL A 66 10.15 -6.58 7.99
CA VAL A 66 10.08 -7.64 6.96
C VAL A 66 11.08 -7.37 5.83
N THR A 67 11.18 -6.11 5.37
CA THR A 67 12.15 -5.69 4.36
C THR A 67 13.59 -5.89 4.85
N ALA A 68 13.85 -5.60 6.13
CA ALA A 68 15.15 -5.84 6.74
C ALA A 68 15.51 -7.34 6.74
N ALA A 69 14.58 -8.21 7.11
CA ALA A 69 14.79 -9.66 7.08
C ALA A 69 15.10 -10.16 5.65
N GLN A 70 14.38 -9.65 4.65
CA GLN A 70 14.64 -9.95 3.25
C GLN A 70 16.04 -9.51 2.80
N ALA A 71 16.41 -8.27 3.11
CA ALA A 71 17.71 -7.70 2.76
C ALA A 71 18.88 -8.43 3.46
N ILE A 72 18.72 -8.82 4.72
CA ILE A 72 19.69 -9.62 5.47
C ILE A 72 19.86 -10.98 4.80
N THR A 73 18.78 -11.65 4.42
CA THR A 73 18.82 -12.95 3.74
C THR A 73 19.56 -12.85 2.39
N ALA A 74 19.31 -11.81 1.62
CA ALA A 74 20.03 -11.56 0.38
C ALA A 74 21.52 -11.28 0.61
N ALA A 75 21.86 -10.51 1.64
CA ALA A 75 23.25 -10.23 2.01
C ALA A 75 23.98 -11.50 2.52
N LEU A 76 23.30 -12.38 3.25
CA LEU A 76 23.83 -13.69 3.65
C LEU A 76 24.13 -14.58 2.44
N LEU A 77 23.22 -14.65 1.48
CA LEU A 77 23.42 -15.41 0.24
C LEU A 77 24.59 -14.84 -0.57
N HIS A 78 24.70 -13.53 -0.66
CA HIS A 78 25.85 -12.86 -1.29
C HIS A 78 27.16 -13.27 -0.60
N ARG A 79 27.20 -13.18 0.73
CA ARG A 79 28.37 -13.55 1.52
C ARG A 79 28.78 -15.02 1.33
N GLU A 80 27.83 -15.93 1.27
CA GLU A 80 28.11 -17.35 0.99
C GLU A 80 28.77 -17.56 -0.40
N ARG A 81 28.37 -16.76 -1.40
CA ARG A 81 28.90 -16.87 -2.77
C ARG A 81 30.24 -16.16 -2.99
N THR A 82 30.46 -15.05 -2.31
CA THR A 82 31.62 -14.17 -2.55
C THR A 82 32.63 -14.13 -1.40
N GLY A 83 32.22 -14.52 -0.21
CA GLY A 83 32.99 -14.36 1.01
C GLY A 83 32.96 -12.95 1.58
N GLU A 84 32.22 -12.01 0.97
CA GLU A 84 32.20 -10.60 1.37
C GLU A 84 30.98 -10.23 2.23
N GLY A 85 31.21 -9.44 3.28
CA GLY A 85 30.15 -8.84 4.06
C GLY A 85 29.59 -7.59 3.40
N GLN A 86 28.41 -7.13 3.88
CA GLN A 86 27.71 -5.96 3.34
C GLN A 86 27.18 -5.05 4.44
N HIS A 87 27.09 -3.75 4.13
CA HIS A 87 26.30 -2.81 4.90
C HIS A 87 24.93 -2.62 4.24
N VAL A 88 23.89 -3.18 4.85
CA VAL A 88 22.50 -3.00 4.48
C VAL A 88 21.98 -1.71 5.12
N ARG A 89 21.49 -0.78 4.32
CA ARG A 89 20.93 0.48 4.79
C ARG A 89 19.46 0.53 4.40
N LEU A 90 18.61 0.78 5.38
CA LEU A 90 17.16 0.89 5.19
C LEU A 90 16.65 2.21 5.76
N SER A 91 15.73 2.81 5.02
CA SER A 91 14.92 3.93 5.47
C SER A 91 13.47 3.47 5.60
N MET A 92 12.82 3.82 6.71
CA MET A 92 11.40 3.54 6.90
C MET A 92 10.56 4.25 5.83
N LEU A 93 10.90 5.50 5.50
CA LEU A 93 10.20 6.27 4.47
C LEU A 93 10.33 5.62 3.10
N ASP A 94 11.54 5.28 2.65
CA ASP A 94 11.76 4.66 1.35
C ASP A 94 11.07 3.30 1.26
N THR A 95 11.10 2.53 2.34
CA THR A 95 10.39 1.26 2.44
C THR A 95 8.88 1.43 2.25
N MET A 96 8.30 2.43 2.92
CA MET A 96 6.87 2.70 2.81
C MET A 96 6.49 3.27 1.44
N ILE A 97 7.29 4.15 0.86
CA ILE A 97 7.05 4.65 -0.50
C ILE A 97 7.09 3.50 -1.50
N ALA A 98 8.07 2.60 -1.40
CA ALA A 98 8.15 1.44 -2.27
C ALA A 98 6.96 0.48 -2.07
N PHE A 99 6.52 0.27 -0.84
CA PHE A 99 5.37 -0.57 -0.50
C PHE A 99 4.05 0.00 -1.03
N LEU A 100 3.88 1.33 -0.95
CA LEU A 100 2.66 2.04 -1.37
C LEU A 100 2.69 2.48 -2.83
N TRP A 101 3.76 2.15 -3.56
CA TRP A 101 3.95 2.66 -4.93
C TRP A 101 2.75 2.38 -5.86
N PRO A 102 2.17 1.18 -5.89
CA PRO A 102 1.02 0.89 -6.74
C PRO A 102 -0.19 1.78 -6.42
N GLU A 103 -0.50 1.98 -5.15
CA GLU A 103 -1.65 2.76 -4.70
C GLU A 103 -1.41 4.26 -4.86
N GLY A 104 -0.24 4.73 -4.43
CA GLY A 104 0.12 6.15 -4.44
C GLY A 104 0.37 6.71 -5.83
N MET A 105 0.85 5.88 -6.76
CA MET A 105 1.26 6.32 -8.10
C MET A 105 0.29 5.92 -9.20
N SER A 106 -0.73 5.11 -8.92
CA SER A 106 -1.61 4.53 -9.95
C SER A 106 -2.27 5.58 -10.85
N GLY A 107 -2.60 6.74 -10.31
CA GLY A 107 -3.19 7.86 -11.06
C GLY A 107 -2.19 8.88 -11.61
N LEU A 108 -0.90 8.76 -11.28
CA LEU A 108 0.12 9.77 -11.56
C LEU A 108 1.19 9.30 -12.56
N ASN A 109 1.08 8.07 -13.07
CA ASN A 109 2.10 7.49 -13.96
C ASN A 109 2.09 8.06 -15.39
N PHE A 110 1.01 8.70 -15.81
CA PHE A 110 0.85 9.24 -17.17
C PHE A 110 0.77 10.76 -17.12
N VAL A 111 1.88 11.41 -17.48
CA VAL A 111 1.97 12.88 -17.54
C VAL A 111 0.92 13.45 -18.50
N GLY A 112 0.12 14.39 -18.04
CA GLY A 112 -0.96 15.01 -18.81
C GLY A 112 -2.27 14.21 -18.84
N ASN A 113 -2.30 13.04 -18.20
CA ASN A 113 -3.50 12.21 -18.00
C ASN A 113 -3.59 11.74 -16.55
N GLU A 114 -3.20 12.60 -15.63
CA GLU A 114 -3.23 12.31 -14.20
C GLU A 114 -4.68 12.13 -13.73
N VAL A 115 -4.95 11.04 -13.03
CA VAL A 115 -6.24 10.73 -12.43
C VAL A 115 -6.14 10.98 -10.93
N ASP A 116 -7.13 11.64 -10.36
CA ASP A 116 -7.22 11.82 -8.91
C ASP A 116 -7.11 10.46 -8.20
N PRO A 117 -6.09 10.26 -7.35
CA PRO A 117 -5.91 9.01 -6.61
C PRO A 117 -7.14 8.63 -5.77
N GLY A 118 -7.93 9.60 -5.32
CA GLY A 118 -9.21 9.38 -4.62
C GLY A 118 -10.28 8.70 -5.48
N ARG A 119 -10.12 8.73 -6.80
CA ARG A 119 -10.97 8.00 -7.76
C ARG A 119 -10.40 6.64 -8.16
N ALA A 120 -9.14 6.36 -7.84
CA ALA A 120 -8.57 5.04 -8.04
C ALA A 120 -9.28 4.02 -7.14
N GLN A 121 -9.59 2.86 -7.67
CA GLN A 121 -10.40 1.81 -7.03
C GLN A 121 -9.94 1.35 -5.64
N MET A 122 -8.71 1.64 -5.28
CA MET A 122 -8.08 1.20 -4.03
C MET A 122 -8.56 1.96 -2.79
N GLY A 123 -9.23 3.11 -2.97
CA GLY A 123 -9.73 3.94 -1.85
C GLY A 123 -11.10 3.55 -1.31
N LEU A 124 -11.73 2.48 -1.82
CA LEU A 124 -13.05 2.10 -1.37
C LEU A 124 -12.99 1.12 -0.21
N ASP A 125 -13.64 1.49 0.87
CA ASP A 125 -14.00 0.55 1.92
C ASP A 125 -15.05 -0.42 1.37
N LEU A 126 -14.68 -1.70 1.28
CA LEU A 126 -15.53 -2.78 0.79
C LEU A 126 -16.22 -3.54 1.94
N VAL A 127 -16.37 -2.90 3.08
CA VAL A 127 -17.14 -3.43 4.21
C VAL A 127 -18.57 -2.93 4.12
N PHE A 128 -19.51 -3.85 4.17
CA PHE A 128 -20.95 -3.57 4.09
C PHE A 128 -21.63 -4.08 5.36
N GLN A 129 -22.58 -3.30 5.85
CA GLN A 129 -23.38 -3.71 7.00
C GLN A 129 -24.44 -4.74 6.59
N THR A 130 -24.62 -5.77 7.40
CA THR A 130 -25.68 -6.78 7.31
C THR A 130 -26.64 -6.63 8.47
N LEU A 131 -27.66 -7.48 8.56
CA LEU A 131 -28.63 -7.46 9.66
C LEU A 131 -27.99 -7.77 11.01
N ASP A 132 -26.91 -8.55 11.03
CA ASP A 132 -26.29 -9.11 12.25
C ASP A 132 -24.78 -8.82 12.35
N GLY A 133 -24.22 -8.02 11.41
CA GLY A 133 -22.79 -7.72 11.44
C GLY A 133 -22.31 -7.02 10.18
N TYR A 134 -21.17 -7.48 9.67
CA TYR A 134 -20.50 -6.89 8.51
C TYR A 134 -19.99 -7.98 7.59
N ILE A 135 -19.98 -7.68 6.30
CA ILE A 135 -19.41 -8.53 5.25
C ILE A 135 -18.47 -7.68 4.37
N THR A 136 -17.45 -8.30 3.81
CA THR A 136 -16.71 -7.74 2.69
C THR A 136 -17.16 -8.41 1.39
N ALA A 137 -17.36 -7.63 0.35
CA ALA A 137 -17.76 -8.14 -0.96
C ALA A 137 -17.10 -7.32 -2.07
N ALA A 138 -16.60 -8.01 -3.09
CA ALA A 138 -16.08 -7.42 -4.31
C ALA A 138 -16.48 -8.29 -5.51
N ALA A 139 -16.63 -7.66 -6.67
CA ALA A 139 -16.85 -8.34 -7.94
C ALA A 139 -16.00 -7.62 -8.99
N VAL A 140 -14.96 -8.29 -9.49
CA VAL A 140 -14.02 -7.78 -10.50
C VAL A 140 -14.40 -8.31 -11.88
N ALA A 141 -14.52 -9.63 -12.02
CA ALA A 141 -14.90 -10.29 -13.27
C ALA A 141 -16.41 -10.17 -13.53
N ASP A 142 -16.82 -10.28 -14.81
CA ASP A 142 -18.23 -10.22 -15.21
C ASP A 142 -19.06 -11.36 -14.60
N SER A 143 -18.47 -12.54 -14.47
CA SER A 143 -19.12 -13.69 -13.83
C SER A 143 -19.36 -13.47 -12.33
N GLU A 144 -18.44 -12.81 -11.64
CA GLU A 144 -18.57 -12.45 -10.22
C GLU A 144 -19.63 -11.36 -10.03
N TRP A 145 -19.65 -10.36 -10.92
CA TRP A 145 -20.70 -9.35 -10.95
C TRP A 145 -22.08 -9.97 -11.12
N ALA A 146 -22.24 -10.85 -12.11
CA ALA A 146 -23.49 -11.56 -12.32
C ALA A 146 -23.90 -12.42 -11.10
N GLY A 147 -22.92 -13.07 -10.45
CA GLY A 147 -23.13 -13.82 -9.21
C GLY A 147 -23.61 -12.92 -8.06
N LEU A 148 -22.97 -11.76 -7.88
CA LEU A 148 -23.36 -10.79 -6.87
C LEU A 148 -24.77 -10.25 -7.10
N CYS A 149 -25.12 -9.89 -8.36
CA CYS A 149 -26.46 -9.41 -8.71
C CYS A 149 -27.53 -10.45 -8.39
N ARG A 150 -27.28 -11.74 -8.68
CA ARG A 150 -28.22 -12.82 -8.33
C ARG A 150 -28.36 -12.98 -6.82
N ALA A 151 -27.25 -12.94 -6.08
CA ALA A 151 -27.26 -13.04 -4.62
C ALA A 151 -28.08 -11.90 -3.97
N LEU A 152 -28.00 -10.70 -4.55
CA LEU A 152 -28.75 -9.52 -4.12
C LEU A 152 -30.18 -9.47 -4.67
N ARG A 153 -30.59 -10.44 -5.52
CA ARG A 153 -31.88 -10.45 -6.25
C ARG A 153 -32.08 -9.20 -7.11
N ARG A 154 -31.00 -8.73 -7.74
CA ARG A 154 -30.94 -7.55 -8.61
C ARG A 154 -30.40 -7.92 -9.98
N GLU A 155 -30.98 -8.94 -10.60
CA GLU A 155 -30.50 -9.50 -11.89
C GLU A 155 -30.60 -8.49 -13.04
N GLU A 156 -31.49 -7.51 -12.96
CA GLU A 156 -31.61 -6.42 -13.92
C GLU A 156 -30.31 -5.64 -14.11
N LEU A 157 -29.46 -5.57 -13.07
CA LEU A 157 -28.18 -4.86 -13.11
C LEU A 157 -27.12 -5.56 -13.97
N ILE A 158 -27.31 -6.84 -14.28
CA ILE A 158 -26.34 -7.58 -15.11
C ILE A 158 -26.30 -7.00 -16.53
N THR A 159 -27.43 -6.55 -17.04
CA THR A 159 -27.56 -5.99 -18.39
C THR A 159 -27.67 -4.48 -18.44
N ASP A 160 -27.72 -3.84 -17.30
CA ASP A 160 -27.76 -2.38 -17.21
C ASP A 160 -26.48 -1.76 -17.81
N SER A 161 -26.67 -0.80 -18.72
CA SER A 161 -25.57 -0.13 -19.40
C SER A 161 -24.58 0.55 -18.46
N LYS A 162 -25.01 0.98 -17.26
CA LYS A 162 -24.15 1.58 -16.23
C LYS A 162 -23.17 0.58 -15.61
N TYR A 163 -23.44 -0.73 -15.69
CA TYR A 163 -22.67 -1.76 -14.97
C TYR A 163 -22.22 -2.91 -15.87
N LYS A 164 -22.47 -2.81 -17.16
CA LYS A 164 -22.28 -3.90 -18.12
C LYS A 164 -20.83 -4.34 -18.24
N THR A 165 -19.89 -3.40 -18.25
CA THR A 165 -18.46 -3.69 -18.33
C THR A 165 -17.72 -3.36 -17.03
N PRO A 166 -16.53 -3.92 -16.79
CA PRO A 166 -15.70 -3.51 -15.65
C PRO A 166 -15.43 -2.00 -15.59
N ALA A 167 -15.23 -1.37 -16.76
CA ALA A 167 -15.02 0.08 -16.86
C ALA A 167 -16.25 0.86 -16.41
N ASP A 168 -17.45 0.47 -16.87
CA ASP A 168 -18.71 1.10 -16.48
C ASP A 168 -18.95 0.95 -14.97
N ARG A 169 -18.68 -0.24 -14.42
CA ARG A 169 -18.77 -0.51 -12.98
C ARG A 169 -17.80 0.33 -12.16
N SER A 170 -16.62 0.59 -12.71
CA SER A 170 -15.62 1.45 -12.08
C SER A 170 -16.06 2.91 -12.07
N GLN A 171 -16.59 3.41 -13.16
CA GLN A 171 -17.09 4.79 -13.25
C GLN A 171 -18.27 5.05 -12.30
N ASN A 172 -19.13 4.06 -12.09
CA ASN A 172 -20.34 4.15 -11.28
C ASN A 172 -20.18 3.50 -9.88
N GLN A 173 -18.94 3.40 -9.39
CA GLN A 173 -18.64 2.65 -8.17
C GLN A 173 -19.34 3.19 -6.91
N MET A 174 -19.52 4.48 -6.77
CA MET A 174 -20.18 5.08 -5.60
C MET A 174 -21.68 4.74 -5.57
N GLU A 175 -22.35 4.85 -6.72
CA GLU A 175 -23.76 4.45 -6.86
C GLU A 175 -23.94 2.94 -6.63
N ARG A 176 -23.03 2.13 -7.18
CA ARG A 176 -23.00 0.67 -7.01
C ARG A 176 -22.89 0.23 -5.54
N ARG A 177 -22.20 0.99 -4.70
CA ARG A 177 -22.07 0.66 -3.26
C ARG A 177 -23.35 0.89 -2.46
N GLN A 178 -24.24 1.75 -2.95
CA GLN A 178 -25.49 2.10 -2.27
C GLN A 178 -26.65 1.15 -2.60
N MET A 179 -26.41 0.19 -3.46
CA MET A 179 -27.42 -0.81 -3.87
C MET A 179 -27.51 -1.95 -2.86
#